data_eac56c388b9009bb7248a34dca78dde6
#
_entry.id   eac56c388b9009bb7248a34dca78dde6
#
_cell.length_a   1.000
_cell.length_b   1.000
_cell.length_c   1.000
_cell.angle_alpha   90.00
_cell.angle_beta   90.00
_cell.angle_gamma   90.00
#
_symmetry.space_group_name_H-M   'P 1'
#
loop_
_entity.id
_entity.type
_entity.pdbx_description
1 polymer ?
#
loop_
_entity_poly.entity_id
_entity_poly.type
_entity_poly.pdbx_seq_one_letter_code
_entity_poly.pdbx_strand_id
1 'polypeptide(L)'
;VHEAGGKVFVQLTALTGRANHGLVGICPAPAPIQNVWDPTKTDRGMSKEEIKEYIENFAKGAKLVQEAGGDGVEIHAVHEGYLLDQFAISFFNRRTDEYGGSLENRLRIIREIVEAIKGACGPAFPVSMRYSVKSYVKDFNRGAIPGEKFEEKGRDYEESFIVAKKLEEFGYDMLNCDNGSYDSWFWAHPPMYMPKA
;
A
#
# COMPACT_ATOMS: atom_id res chain seq x y z
N VAL A 1 16.38 -21.85 -6.33
CA VAL A 1 14.97 -22.05 -5.99
C VAL A 1 14.33 -22.98 -7.01
N HIS A 2 14.41 -22.67 -8.33
CA HIS A 2 13.81 -23.46 -9.41
C HIS A 2 14.33 -24.88 -9.48
N GLU A 3 15.65 -25.09 -9.30
CA GLU A 3 16.26 -26.43 -9.24
C GLU A 3 15.66 -27.34 -8.16
N ALA A 4 15.13 -26.73 -7.10
CA ALA A 4 14.41 -27.42 -6.02
C ALA A 4 12.88 -27.43 -6.23
N GLY A 5 12.39 -27.07 -7.42
CA GLY A 5 10.95 -27.01 -7.75
C GLY A 5 10.17 -25.83 -7.13
N GLY A 6 10.85 -24.88 -6.51
CA GLY A 6 10.24 -23.70 -5.90
C GLY A 6 9.94 -22.58 -6.90
N LYS A 7 9.14 -21.60 -6.49
CA LYS A 7 8.78 -20.41 -7.23
C LYS A 7 9.31 -19.15 -6.56
N VAL A 8 9.61 -18.11 -7.34
CA VAL A 8 10.15 -16.82 -6.85
C VAL A 8 9.22 -15.68 -7.26
N PHE A 9 8.69 -15.00 -6.26
CA PHE A 9 7.99 -13.72 -6.42
C PHE A 9 8.88 -12.59 -5.88
N VAL A 10 8.97 -11.50 -6.64
CA VAL A 10 9.70 -10.29 -6.21
C VAL A 10 8.69 -9.25 -5.76
N GLN A 11 8.85 -8.75 -4.54
CA GLN A 11 7.98 -7.69 -4.02
C GLN A 11 8.43 -6.32 -4.55
N LEU A 12 7.50 -5.60 -5.18
CA LEU A 12 7.67 -4.23 -5.68
C LEU A 12 6.96 -3.25 -4.75
N THR A 13 7.56 -2.08 -4.50
CA THR A 13 7.00 -1.07 -3.62
C THR A 13 7.03 0.33 -4.25
N ALA A 14 6.02 1.14 -3.95
CA ALA A 14 5.91 2.54 -4.33
C ALA A 14 6.50 3.49 -3.29
N LEU A 15 7.46 3.04 -2.47
CA LEU A 15 7.96 3.76 -1.30
C LEU A 15 6.92 3.89 -0.18
N THR A 16 7.32 4.59 0.87
CA THR A 16 6.62 4.60 2.17
C THR A 16 5.63 5.77 2.34
N GLY A 17 5.50 6.67 1.33
CA GLY A 17 4.61 7.82 1.45
C GLY A 17 4.88 8.61 2.75
N ARG A 18 3.83 8.93 3.51
CA ARG A 18 3.92 9.65 4.79
C ARG A 18 4.74 8.95 5.89
N ALA A 19 5.04 7.67 5.74
CA ALA A 19 5.89 6.93 6.68
C ALA A 19 7.39 6.99 6.35
N ASN A 20 7.81 7.91 5.50
CA ASN A 20 9.22 8.12 5.19
C ASN A 20 10.01 8.64 6.41
N HIS A 21 11.13 7.99 6.73
CA HIS A 21 12.01 8.32 7.86
C HIS A 21 12.85 9.60 7.69
N GLY A 22 12.54 10.47 6.73
CA GLY A 22 13.24 11.75 6.54
C GLY A 22 14.63 11.67 5.93
N LEU A 23 15.15 10.48 5.64
CA LEU A 23 16.45 10.30 4.98
C LEU A 23 16.45 10.73 3.52
N VAL A 24 15.28 10.85 2.91
CA VAL A 24 15.08 11.19 1.49
C VAL A 24 14.32 12.53 1.30
N GLY A 25 14.13 13.32 2.35
CA GLY A 25 13.41 14.58 2.29
C GLY A 25 11.88 14.43 2.35
N ILE A 26 11.15 15.37 1.72
CA ILE A 26 9.68 15.34 1.64
C ILE A 26 9.27 14.29 0.60
N CYS A 27 8.52 13.29 1.03
CA CYS A 27 8.06 12.21 0.15
C CYS A 27 6.70 12.52 -0.50
N PRO A 28 6.43 11.91 -1.66
CA PRO A 28 5.11 11.99 -2.26
C PRO A 28 4.10 11.18 -1.43
N ALA A 29 2.90 11.75 -1.26
CA ALA A 29 1.73 11.16 -0.63
C ALA A 29 0.51 11.34 -1.55
N PRO A 30 -0.63 10.69 -1.30
CA PRO A 30 -1.82 10.94 -2.13
C PRO A 30 -2.23 12.42 -2.17
N ALA A 31 -2.19 13.07 -1.03
CA ALA A 31 -2.47 14.49 -0.83
C ALA A 31 -1.49 15.04 0.22
N PRO A 32 -1.37 16.38 0.39
CA PRO A 32 -0.56 16.94 1.48
C PRO A 32 -1.02 16.37 2.83
N ILE A 33 -0.09 15.74 3.56
CA ILE A 33 -0.41 15.00 4.80
C ILE A 33 0.76 15.02 5.77
N GLN A 34 0.46 15.00 7.07
CA GLN A 34 1.44 14.94 8.13
C GLN A 34 2.30 13.67 8.04
N ASN A 35 3.62 13.84 8.19
CA ASN A 35 4.55 12.71 8.26
C ASN A 35 4.38 11.94 9.58
N VAL A 36 4.57 10.61 9.54
CA VAL A 36 4.42 9.72 10.72
C VAL A 36 5.52 10.00 11.75
N TRP A 37 6.77 10.14 11.31
CA TRP A 37 7.94 10.21 12.18
C TRP A 37 8.27 11.61 12.65
N ASP A 38 7.90 12.62 11.85
CA ASP A 38 8.08 14.02 12.18
C ASP A 38 6.78 14.79 11.91
N PRO A 39 5.88 14.87 12.90
CA PRO A 39 4.58 15.53 12.76
C PRO A 39 4.67 17.04 12.45
N THR A 40 5.84 17.64 12.53
CA THR A 40 6.06 19.05 12.11
C THR A 40 6.22 19.18 10.60
N LYS A 41 6.45 18.08 9.90
CA LYS A 41 6.58 18.03 8.44
C LYS A 41 5.29 17.61 7.76
N THR A 42 5.06 18.19 6.59
CA THR A 42 3.96 17.80 5.69
C THR A 42 4.55 17.21 4.43
N ASP A 43 4.24 15.96 4.15
CA ASP A 43 4.55 15.33 2.88
C ASP A 43 3.66 15.90 1.78
N ARG A 44 4.19 16.01 0.56
CA ARG A 44 3.49 16.67 -0.54
C ARG A 44 2.55 15.73 -1.29
N GLY A 45 1.47 16.26 -1.83
CA GLY A 45 0.62 15.51 -2.75
C GLY A 45 1.32 15.22 -4.08
N MET A 46 1.05 14.04 -4.64
CA MET A 46 1.51 13.66 -5.98
C MET A 46 0.72 14.40 -7.07
N SER A 47 1.39 14.76 -8.16
CA SER A 47 0.72 15.13 -9.40
C SER A 47 0.16 13.89 -10.12
N LYS A 48 -0.71 14.11 -11.12
CA LYS A 48 -1.22 13.02 -11.94
C LYS A 48 -0.14 12.41 -12.84
N GLU A 49 0.80 13.24 -13.27
CA GLU A 49 1.95 12.83 -14.07
C GLU A 49 2.85 11.89 -13.25
N GLU A 50 3.12 12.22 -12.00
CA GLU A 50 3.87 11.35 -11.09
C GLU A 50 3.13 10.03 -10.85
N ILE A 51 1.81 10.03 -10.68
CA ILE A 51 1.03 8.80 -10.52
C ILE A 51 1.20 7.91 -11.77
N LYS A 52 1.12 8.46 -12.98
CA LYS A 52 1.33 7.71 -14.22
C LYS A 52 2.74 7.15 -14.32
N GLU A 53 3.75 7.95 -13.96
CA GLU A 53 5.14 7.48 -13.93
C GLU A 53 5.32 6.31 -12.96
N TYR A 54 4.68 6.34 -11.79
CA TYR A 54 4.71 5.24 -10.84
C TYR A 54 4.09 3.96 -11.43
N ILE A 55 2.93 4.07 -12.07
CA ILE A 55 2.27 2.94 -12.74
C ILE A 55 3.17 2.33 -13.82
N GLU A 56 3.80 3.16 -14.66
CA GLU A 56 4.75 2.70 -15.67
C GLU A 56 5.97 2.02 -15.06
N ASN A 57 6.48 2.54 -13.94
CA ASN A 57 7.64 1.98 -13.27
C ASN A 57 7.34 0.62 -12.63
N PHE A 58 6.12 0.38 -12.13
CA PHE A 58 5.68 -0.95 -11.72
C PHE A 58 5.67 -1.94 -12.88
N ALA A 59 5.16 -1.54 -14.05
CA ALA A 59 5.15 -2.39 -15.24
C ALA A 59 6.58 -2.70 -15.72
N LYS A 60 7.48 -1.70 -15.75
CA LYS A 60 8.91 -1.90 -16.08
C LYS A 60 9.58 -2.84 -15.07
N GLY A 61 9.35 -2.64 -13.77
CA GLY A 61 9.89 -3.49 -12.71
C GLY A 61 9.43 -4.94 -12.84
N ALA A 62 8.14 -5.16 -13.08
CA ALA A 62 7.59 -6.50 -13.28
C ALA A 62 8.17 -7.16 -14.54
N LYS A 63 8.37 -6.39 -15.62
CA LYS A 63 9.00 -6.90 -16.84
C LYS A 63 10.45 -7.34 -16.61
N LEU A 64 11.23 -6.57 -15.87
CA LEU A 64 12.59 -6.96 -15.47
C LEU A 64 12.61 -8.25 -14.64
N VAL A 65 11.66 -8.41 -13.71
CA VAL A 65 11.51 -9.63 -12.90
C VAL A 65 11.21 -10.82 -13.82
N GLN A 66 10.29 -10.68 -14.77
CA GLN A 66 9.96 -11.73 -15.75
C GLN A 66 11.17 -12.11 -16.61
N GLU A 67 11.92 -11.12 -17.14
CA GLU A 67 13.10 -11.34 -17.94
C GLU A 67 14.26 -11.99 -17.16
N ALA A 68 14.34 -11.73 -15.85
CA ALA A 68 15.28 -12.38 -14.95
C ALA A 68 14.86 -13.80 -14.53
N GLY A 69 13.71 -14.29 -14.99
CA GLY A 69 13.20 -15.64 -14.68
C GLY A 69 12.37 -15.70 -13.39
N GLY A 70 11.92 -14.58 -12.84
CA GLY A 70 10.96 -14.57 -11.73
C GLY A 70 9.59 -15.08 -12.15
N ASP A 71 8.91 -15.77 -11.26
CA ASP A 71 7.61 -16.43 -11.57
C ASP A 71 6.42 -15.48 -11.39
N GLY A 72 6.60 -14.36 -10.73
CA GLY A 72 5.58 -13.34 -10.51
C GLY A 72 6.09 -12.17 -9.69
N VAL A 73 5.22 -11.20 -9.44
CA VAL A 73 5.50 -10.06 -8.56
C VAL A 73 4.44 -9.92 -7.48
N GLU A 74 4.85 -9.38 -6.33
CA GLU A 74 3.95 -8.95 -5.27
C GLU A 74 3.98 -7.44 -5.15
N ILE A 75 2.81 -6.79 -5.20
CA ILE A 75 2.69 -5.34 -5.01
C ILE A 75 2.50 -5.05 -3.53
N HIS A 76 3.39 -4.24 -2.97
CA HIS A 76 3.34 -3.90 -1.55
C HIS A 76 2.39 -2.74 -1.30
N ALA A 77 1.23 -3.03 -0.70
CA ALA A 77 0.22 -2.06 -0.32
C ALA A 77 -0.35 -2.37 1.06
N VAL A 78 0.48 -2.28 2.09
CA VAL A 78 0.10 -2.62 3.46
C VAL A 78 0.56 -1.54 4.45
N HIS A 79 -0.11 -1.49 5.63
CA HIS A 79 0.24 -0.66 6.77
C HIS A 79 0.08 0.85 6.56
N GLU A 80 -0.83 1.34 5.74
CA GLU A 80 -1.05 2.72 5.23
C GLU A 80 0.17 3.67 5.36
N GLY A 81 1.27 3.18 5.89
CA GLY A 81 2.59 3.79 5.82
C GLY A 81 3.18 3.72 4.42
N TYR A 82 2.68 2.78 3.58
CA TYR A 82 3.07 2.65 2.18
C TYR A 82 2.09 3.38 1.27
N LEU A 83 2.63 4.00 0.24
CA LEU A 83 1.92 4.96 -0.61
C LEU A 83 0.61 4.41 -1.18
N LEU A 84 0.57 3.17 -1.65
CA LEU A 84 -0.61 2.59 -2.30
C LEU A 84 -1.76 2.37 -1.31
N ASP A 85 -1.46 1.95 -0.08
CA ASP A 85 -2.48 1.80 0.95
C ASP A 85 -3.00 3.17 1.42
N GLN A 86 -2.14 4.19 1.46
CA GLN A 86 -2.56 5.58 1.72
C GLN A 86 -3.52 6.09 0.64
N PHE A 87 -3.36 5.69 -0.64
CA PHE A 87 -4.34 6.00 -1.68
C PHE A 87 -5.67 5.32 -1.41
N ALA A 88 -5.66 4.07 -0.99
CA ALA A 88 -6.86 3.26 -0.79
C ALA A 88 -7.71 3.72 0.42
N ILE A 89 -7.11 4.30 1.46
CA ILE A 89 -7.78 4.67 2.71
C ILE A 89 -8.23 6.13 2.71
N SER A 90 -9.54 6.38 2.90
CA SER A 90 -10.14 7.72 2.83
C SER A 90 -9.58 8.70 3.86
N PHE A 91 -9.16 8.22 5.04
CA PHE A 91 -8.58 9.04 6.09
C PHE A 91 -7.27 9.72 5.65
N PHE A 92 -6.48 9.05 4.80
CA PHE A 92 -5.22 9.56 4.27
C PHE A 92 -5.38 10.19 2.88
N ASN A 93 -6.26 9.65 2.04
CA ASN A 93 -6.49 10.14 0.68
C ASN A 93 -7.56 11.24 0.67
N ARG A 94 -7.11 12.48 0.64
CA ARG A 94 -7.97 13.68 0.60
C ARG A 94 -8.02 14.32 -0.79
N ARG A 95 -7.68 13.56 -1.85
CA ARG A 95 -7.77 14.05 -3.23
C ARG A 95 -9.21 14.26 -3.66
N THR A 96 -9.38 15.24 -4.54
CA THR A 96 -10.69 15.60 -5.15
C THR A 96 -10.76 15.27 -6.63
N ASP A 97 -9.71 14.65 -7.17
CA ASP A 97 -9.65 14.18 -8.56
C ASP A 97 -10.03 12.69 -8.68
N GLU A 98 -9.81 12.10 -9.87
CA GLU A 98 -10.12 10.70 -10.17
C GLU A 98 -9.37 9.65 -9.35
N TYR A 99 -8.39 10.04 -8.53
CA TYR A 99 -7.66 9.16 -7.62
C TYR A 99 -8.10 9.32 -6.15
N GLY A 100 -9.19 10.05 -5.88
CA GLY A 100 -9.70 10.31 -4.53
C GLY A 100 -11.22 10.29 -4.43
N GLY A 101 -11.74 10.47 -3.21
CA GLY A 101 -13.18 10.47 -2.92
C GLY A 101 -13.75 9.06 -2.80
N SER A 102 -14.49 8.56 -3.79
CA SER A 102 -15.11 7.23 -3.76
C SER A 102 -14.08 6.11 -3.62
N LEU A 103 -14.49 4.95 -3.06
CA LEU A 103 -13.62 3.78 -2.97
C LEU A 103 -13.06 3.36 -4.35
N GLU A 104 -13.88 3.41 -5.39
CA GLU A 104 -13.49 3.12 -6.77
C GLU A 104 -12.33 4.02 -7.23
N ASN A 105 -12.42 5.32 -6.96
CA ASN A 105 -11.36 6.26 -7.30
C ASN A 105 -10.10 6.07 -6.45
N ARG A 106 -10.26 5.78 -5.16
CA ARG A 106 -9.14 5.50 -4.26
C ARG A 106 -8.37 4.26 -4.65
N LEU A 107 -9.03 3.26 -5.22
CA LEU A 107 -8.41 2.03 -5.72
C LEU A 107 -7.91 2.14 -7.18
N ARG A 108 -8.15 3.24 -7.86
CA ARG A 108 -7.79 3.41 -9.28
C ARG A 108 -6.30 3.16 -9.56
N ILE A 109 -5.41 3.74 -8.78
CA ILE A 109 -3.96 3.56 -8.98
C ILE A 109 -3.58 2.07 -8.87
N ILE A 110 -4.18 1.34 -7.93
CA ILE A 110 -3.95 -0.10 -7.71
C ILE A 110 -4.42 -0.91 -8.91
N ARG A 111 -5.59 -0.57 -9.47
CA ARG A 111 -6.12 -1.18 -10.69
C ARG A 111 -5.21 -0.91 -11.89
N GLU A 112 -4.84 0.35 -12.11
CA GLU A 112 -4.00 0.75 -13.25
C GLU A 112 -2.61 0.10 -13.18
N ILE A 113 -2.07 -0.17 -11.99
CA ILE A 113 -0.80 -0.90 -11.81
C ILE A 113 -0.92 -2.34 -12.32
N VAL A 114 -1.93 -3.10 -11.89
CA VAL A 114 -2.07 -4.50 -12.33
C VAL A 114 -2.39 -4.59 -13.83
N GLU A 115 -3.22 -3.68 -14.35
CA GLU A 115 -3.49 -3.57 -15.79
C GLU A 115 -2.20 -3.31 -16.58
N ALA A 116 -1.36 -2.38 -16.14
CA ALA A 116 -0.08 -2.08 -16.78
C ALA A 116 0.92 -3.25 -16.72
N ILE A 117 1.00 -3.96 -15.59
CA ILE A 117 1.83 -5.15 -15.43
C ILE A 117 1.36 -6.26 -16.37
N LYS A 118 0.05 -6.57 -16.37
CA LYS A 118 -0.52 -7.59 -17.27
C LYS A 118 -0.35 -7.22 -18.75
N GLY A 119 -0.40 -5.92 -19.08
CA GLY A 119 -0.12 -5.41 -20.42
C GLY A 119 1.35 -5.64 -20.83
N ALA A 120 2.30 -5.42 -19.95
CA ALA A 120 3.73 -5.55 -20.22
C ALA A 120 4.24 -7.00 -20.18
N CYS A 121 3.73 -7.82 -19.26
CA CYS A 121 4.23 -9.18 -19.00
C CYS A 121 3.33 -10.26 -19.59
N GLY A 122 2.14 -9.92 -20.05
CA GLY A 122 1.12 -10.86 -20.51
C GLY A 122 0.10 -11.22 -19.41
N PRO A 123 -1.15 -11.57 -19.79
CA PRO A 123 -2.24 -11.78 -18.85
C PRO A 123 -2.03 -12.96 -17.88
N ALA A 124 -1.18 -13.91 -18.24
CA ALA A 124 -0.87 -15.07 -17.41
C ALA A 124 0.26 -14.84 -16.40
N PHE A 125 0.95 -13.68 -16.44
CA PHE A 125 2.02 -13.39 -15.47
C PHE A 125 1.42 -13.12 -14.10
N PRO A 126 1.76 -13.89 -13.04
CA PRO A 126 1.12 -13.78 -11.74
C PRO A 126 1.44 -12.46 -11.03
N VAL A 127 0.41 -11.80 -10.50
CA VAL A 127 0.52 -10.58 -9.72
C VAL A 127 -0.20 -10.77 -8.38
N SER A 128 0.55 -10.75 -7.30
CA SER A 128 0.05 -10.77 -5.93
C SER A 128 -0.07 -9.36 -5.38
N MET A 129 -0.95 -9.16 -4.40
CA MET A 129 -0.95 -7.94 -3.59
C MET A 129 -0.83 -8.27 -2.11
N ARG A 130 0.12 -7.62 -1.43
CA ARG A 130 0.16 -7.58 0.02
C ARG A 130 -0.60 -6.35 0.49
N TYR A 131 -1.70 -6.55 1.25
CA TYR A 131 -2.56 -5.46 1.71
C TYR A 131 -3.00 -5.64 3.16
N SER A 132 -3.33 -4.54 3.82
CA SER A 132 -3.81 -4.53 5.19
C SER A 132 -5.33 -4.75 5.24
N VAL A 133 -5.75 -5.78 5.99
CA VAL A 133 -7.17 -6.13 6.16
C VAL A 133 -7.86 -5.18 7.13
N LYS A 134 -7.16 -4.75 8.20
CA LYS A 134 -7.66 -3.79 9.17
C LYS A 134 -6.54 -2.90 9.69
N SER A 135 -6.79 -1.60 9.76
CA SER A 135 -5.76 -0.61 10.06
C SER A 135 -5.52 -0.39 11.56
N TYR A 136 -6.55 -0.48 12.40
CA TYR A 136 -6.53 -0.16 13.84
C TYR A 136 -6.14 1.30 14.13
N VAL A 137 -6.59 2.23 13.31
CA VAL A 137 -6.27 3.66 13.40
C VAL A 137 -7.40 4.44 14.09
N LYS A 138 -7.08 5.13 15.16
CA LYS A 138 -7.99 6.08 15.85
C LYS A 138 -7.80 7.50 15.34
N ASP A 139 -6.56 7.88 15.04
CA ASP A 139 -6.16 9.19 14.56
C ASP A 139 -4.72 9.13 14.03
N PHE A 140 -4.18 10.23 13.50
CA PHE A 140 -2.77 10.30 13.12
C PHE A 140 -1.86 9.92 14.31
N ASN A 141 -0.96 8.97 14.08
CA ASN A 141 -0.03 8.42 15.07
C ASN A 141 -0.71 7.86 16.33
N ARG A 142 -1.97 7.43 16.21
CA ARG A 142 -2.76 6.88 17.33
C ARG A 142 -3.49 5.62 16.92
N GLY A 143 -2.94 4.48 17.33
CA GLY A 143 -3.57 3.18 17.15
C GLY A 143 -4.48 2.77 18.30
N ALA A 144 -5.32 1.78 18.04
CA ALA A 144 -6.12 1.11 19.08
C ALA A 144 -5.30 0.01 19.75
N ILE A 145 -5.47 -0.16 21.03
CA ILE A 145 -4.90 -1.29 21.78
C ILE A 145 -5.83 -2.52 21.70
N PRO A 146 -5.29 -3.74 21.86
CA PRO A 146 -6.11 -4.95 21.85
C PRO A 146 -7.27 -4.90 22.83
N GLY A 147 -8.49 -5.18 22.35
CA GLY A 147 -9.71 -5.16 23.15
C GLY A 147 -10.35 -3.79 23.35
N GLU A 148 -9.73 -2.72 22.89
CA GLU A 148 -10.30 -1.37 22.97
C GLU A 148 -11.51 -1.22 22.03
N LYS A 149 -12.55 -0.54 22.51
CA LYS A 149 -13.66 -0.08 21.66
C LYS A 149 -13.26 1.28 21.07
N PHE A 150 -13.21 1.37 19.75
CA PHE A 150 -12.84 2.60 19.05
C PHE A 150 -13.60 2.72 17.72
N GLU A 151 -13.61 3.91 17.18
CA GLU A 151 -14.06 4.19 15.82
C GLU A 151 -12.85 4.04 14.85
N GLU A 152 -12.92 3.08 13.93
CA GLU A 152 -11.85 2.88 12.93
C GLU A 152 -11.84 4.05 11.93
N LYS A 153 -10.70 4.74 11.80
CA LYS A 153 -10.49 5.80 10.81
C LYS A 153 -9.81 5.27 9.54
N GLY A 154 -9.10 4.16 9.65
CA GLY A 154 -8.49 3.48 8.52
C GLY A 154 -9.46 2.52 7.82
N ARG A 155 -8.96 1.36 7.42
CA ARG A 155 -9.78 0.29 6.83
C ARG A 155 -10.32 -0.62 7.92
N ASP A 156 -11.63 -0.86 7.88
CA ASP A 156 -12.30 -1.89 8.67
C ASP A 156 -12.51 -3.18 7.88
N TYR A 157 -13.13 -4.19 8.50
CA TYR A 157 -13.38 -5.46 7.84
C TYR A 157 -14.43 -5.36 6.73
N GLU A 158 -15.41 -4.46 6.82
CA GLU A 158 -16.46 -4.31 5.82
C GLU A 158 -15.89 -3.74 4.52
N GLU A 159 -15.12 -2.66 4.61
CA GLU A 159 -14.39 -2.12 3.43
C GLU A 159 -13.39 -3.14 2.89
N SER A 160 -12.73 -3.92 3.78
CA SER A 160 -11.74 -4.93 3.38
C SER A 160 -12.33 -6.03 2.50
N PHE A 161 -13.54 -6.52 2.82
CA PHE A 161 -14.22 -7.52 1.98
C PHE A 161 -14.56 -6.98 0.59
N ILE A 162 -14.96 -5.71 0.51
CA ILE A 162 -15.24 -5.04 -0.77
C ILE A 162 -13.94 -4.88 -1.56
N VAL A 163 -12.87 -4.42 -0.90
CA VAL A 163 -11.55 -4.24 -1.52
C VAL A 163 -11.02 -5.57 -2.06
N ALA A 164 -11.09 -6.66 -1.28
CA ALA A 164 -10.60 -7.97 -1.72
C ALA A 164 -11.29 -8.44 -3.01
N LYS A 165 -12.62 -8.30 -3.12
CA LYS A 165 -13.36 -8.61 -4.35
C LYS A 165 -12.93 -7.74 -5.53
N LYS A 166 -12.74 -6.43 -5.29
CA LYS A 166 -12.27 -5.52 -6.34
C LYS A 166 -10.85 -5.85 -6.81
N LEU A 167 -9.96 -6.26 -5.91
CA LEU A 167 -8.62 -6.68 -6.30
C LEU A 167 -8.65 -7.91 -7.20
N GLU A 168 -9.50 -8.90 -6.90
CA GLU A 168 -9.73 -10.04 -7.79
C GLU A 168 -10.29 -9.61 -9.14
N GLU A 169 -11.32 -8.74 -9.16
CA GLU A 169 -11.91 -8.18 -10.38
C GLU A 169 -10.90 -7.40 -11.23
N PHE A 170 -9.93 -6.73 -10.63
CA PHE A 170 -8.85 -5.99 -11.31
C PHE A 170 -7.79 -6.92 -11.92
N GLY A 171 -7.73 -8.19 -11.52
CA GLY A 171 -6.81 -9.18 -12.06
C GLY A 171 -5.61 -9.51 -11.16
N TYR A 172 -5.68 -9.24 -9.86
CA TYR A 172 -4.74 -9.80 -8.90
C TYR A 172 -5.02 -11.29 -8.69
N ASP A 173 -3.97 -12.12 -8.78
CA ASP A 173 -4.09 -13.58 -8.72
C ASP A 173 -3.99 -14.13 -7.30
N MET A 174 -3.42 -13.37 -6.36
CA MET A 174 -3.22 -13.78 -4.97
C MET A 174 -3.24 -12.55 -4.05
N LEU A 175 -3.80 -12.73 -2.84
CA LEU A 175 -3.78 -11.72 -1.78
C LEU A 175 -2.96 -12.23 -0.59
N ASN A 176 -1.91 -11.50 -0.23
CA ASN A 176 -1.14 -11.70 0.98
C ASN A 176 -1.68 -10.72 2.04
N CYS A 177 -2.53 -11.24 2.94
CA CYS A 177 -3.26 -10.43 3.91
C CYS A 177 -2.43 -10.18 5.17
N ASP A 178 -2.37 -8.93 5.59
CA ASP A 178 -1.70 -8.46 6.81
C ASP A 178 -2.66 -7.58 7.63
N ASN A 179 -2.24 -7.12 8.79
CA ASN A 179 -3.01 -6.25 9.67
C ASN A 179 -2.17 -5.08 10.19
N GLY A 180 -2.87 -4.04 10.64
CA GLY A 180 -2.29 -2.89 11.29
C GLY A 180 -1.78 -1.84 10.33
N SER A 181 -1.17 -0.85 10.90
CA SER A 181 -0.71 0.36 10.25
C SER A 181 0.53 0.90 10.96
N TYR A 182 1.21 1.88 10.37
CA TYR A 182 2.26 2.61 11.10
C TYR A 182 1.68 3.41 12.27
N ASP A 183 0.47 3.95 12.16
CA ASP A 183 -0.21 4.65 13.25
C ASP A 183 -0.59 3.70 14.40
N SER A 184 -0.81 2.41 14.11
CA SER A 184 -1.11 1.39 15.12
C SER A 184 0.10 0.55 15.55
N TRP A 185 1.24 0.66 14.86
CA TRP A 185 2.40 -0.20 15.07
C TRP A 185 2.85 -0.25 16.53
N PHE A 186 3.06 0.89 17.18
CA PHE A 186 3.51 0.94 18.56
C PHE A 186 2.55 0.26 19.55
N TRP A 187 1.30 0.08 19.16
CA TRP A 187 0.23 -0.53 19.95
C TRP A 187 0.04 -2.02 19.63
N ALA A 188 0.39 -2.43 18.41
CA ALA A 188 0.20 -3.80 17.92
C ALA A 188 1.42 -4.70 18.17
N HIS A 189 2.63 -4.13 18.31
CA HIS A 189 3.86 -4.87 18.55
C HIS A 189 4.20 -5.00 20.04
N PRO A 190 4.76 -6.15 20.48
CA PRO A 190 5.16 -6.31 21.88
C PRO A 190 6.25 -5.31 22.28
N PRO A 191 6.22 -4.78 23.52
CA PRO A 191 7.11 -3.70 23.96
C PRO A 191 8.59 -4.07 24.12
N MET A 192 8.98 -5.31 23.82
CA MET A 192 10.37 -5.78 23.97
C MET A 192 11.40 -5.02 23.12
N TYR A 193 10.98 -4.24 22.15
CA TYR A 193 11.84 -3.40 21.31
C TYR A 193 11.63 -1.90 21.51
N MET A 194 10.78 -1.51 22.45
CA MET A 194 10.60 -0.11 22.77
C MET A 194 11.80 0.40 23.57
N PRO A 195 12.47 1.49 23.17
CA PRO A 195 13.41 2.17 24.04
C PRO A 195 12.70 2.53 25.34
N LYS A 196 13.31 2.26 26.47
CA LYS A 196 12.78 2.77 27.74
C LYS A 196 12.76 4.29 27.64
N ALA A 197 11.55 4.86 27.70
CA ALA A 197 11.35 6.30 27.82
C ALA A 197 11.96 6.81 29.13
#